data_96b46b8edae6abb5c33a99f6ebf11b4c
#
_entry.id   96b46b8edae6abb5c33a99f6ebf11b4c
#
_cell.length_a   1.000
_cell.length_b   1.000
_cell.length_c   1.000
_cell.angle_alpha   90.00
_cell.angle_beta   90.00
_cell.angle_gamma   90.00
#
_symmetry.space_group_name_H-M   'P 1'
#
loop_
_entity.id
_entity.type
_entity.pdbx_description
1 polymer ?
#
loop_
_entity_poly.entity_id
_entity_poly.type
_entity_poly.pdbx_seq_one_letter_code
_entity_poly.pdbx_strand_id
1 'polypeptide(L)'
;MITDRELTPVQARNLERLLSCPVSDRSELILDIFAQRAGSAAGRLQVELAQLRYRLPRLLGRGRSLSRQGGGIGTRGPGETQLEKDRRAISRRIERLLRDQRQLQAHRSRLRDQRRGCPRVALVGYTNAGKSSLLNALCGKRERDRVLAENKLFATLDPTTRKLDLPCPGDRPQRLLLTDTVGFIRDLPAPLVEAFRATLEEALDADLLLVVVDLADPDWPGQLETVHRLLDDLGSTALRRVVANQIDRCEAEALAHVHELEPDALFLSAVRGDGLKGLQQWLRGQLFDPRSESAPTTTD
;
A
#
# COMPACT_ATOMS: atom_id res chain seq x y z
N MET A 1 -1.32 7.73 25.61
CA MET A 1 -0.04 8.21 25.06
C MET A 1 0.21 7.56 23.71
N ILE A 2 0.70 8.29 22.71
CA ILE A 2 1.06 7.75 21.39
C ILE A 2 2.57 7.90 21.19
N THR A 3 3.25 6.87 20.69
CA THR A 3 4.67 6.89 20.35
C THR A 3 4.85 6.73 18.83
N ASP A 4 5.85 7.42 18.26
CA ASP A 4 6.19 7.32 16.82
C ASP A 4 7.11 6.13 16.49
N ARG A 5 7.36 5.25 17.42
CA ARG A 5 8.16 4.04 17.26
C ARG A 5 7.35 2.81 17.55
N GLU A 6 7.65 1.72 16.86
CA GLU A 6 7.12 0.42 17.20
C GLU A 6 7.66 -0.03 18.56
N LEU A 7 6.77 -0.48 19.43
CA LEU A 7 7.12 -0.96 20.76
C LEU A 7 7.03 -2.49 20.82
N THR A 8 8.00 -3.09 21.49
CA THR A 8 7.85 -4.49 21.89
C THR A 8 6.73 -4.61 22.92
N PRO A 9 6.08 -5.79 23.04
CA PRO A 9 5.04 -6.00 24.05
C PRO A 9 5.49 -5.71 25.50
N VAL A 10 6.78 -5.86 25.78
CA VAL A 10 7.37 -5.56 27.10
C VAL A 10 7.50 -4.06 27.31
N GLN A 11 8.00 -3.34 26.31
CA GLN A 11 8.15 -1.88 26.37
C GLN A 11 6.80 -1.19 26.54
N ALA A 12 5.79 -1.57 25.73
CA ALA A 12 4.44 -1.02 25.83
C ALA A 12 3.88 -1.18 27.25
N ARG A 13 3.96 -2.37 27.86
CA ARG A 13 3.52 -2.60 29.22
C ARG A 13 4.28 -1.81 30.27
N ASN A 14 5.60 -1.70 30.15
CA ASN A 14 6.39 -0.93 31.11
C ASN A 14 6.02 0.55 31.06
N LEU A 15 5.80 1.10 29.85
CA LEU A 15 5.32 2.47 29.67
C LEU A 15 3.89 2.65 30.22
N GLU A 16 2.96 1.72 29.97
CA GLU A 16 1.61 1.77 30.53
C GLU A 16 1.63 1.79 32.06
N ARG A 17 2.51 1.00 32.71
CA ARG A 17 2.66 0.99 34.17
C ARG A 17 3.26 2.30 34.70
N LEU A 18 4.29 2.81 34.00
CA LEU A 18 4.98 4.04 34.41
C LEU A 18 4.06 5.25 34.30
N LEU A 19 3.29 5.32 33.25
CA LEU A 19 2.45 6.47 32.89
C LEU A 19 1.01 6.34 33.42
N SER A 20 0.63 5.17 33.93
CA SER A 20 -0.74 4.86 34.37
C SER A 20 -1.82 5.20 33.33
N CYS A 21 -1.47 5.11 32.02
CA CYS A 21 -2.38 5.34 30.90
C CYS A 21 -2.12 4.35 29.76
N PRO A 22 -3.12 4.08 28.90
CA PRO A 22 -2.91 3.27 27.70
C PRO A 22 -1.83 3.87 26.80
N VAL A 23 -0.98 3.00 26.21
CA VAL A 23 0.08 3.38 25.29
C VAL A 23 -0.17 2.69 23.95
N SER A 24 -0.34 3.49 22.92
CA SER A 24 -0.42 3.03 21.52
C SER A 24 0.86 3.40 20.79
N ASP A 25 1.38 2.46 20.04
CA ASP A 25 2.54 2.71 19.18
C ASP A 25 2.11 3.07 17.74
N ARG A 26 3.09 3.41 16.93
CA ARG A 26 2.88 3.76 15.53
C ARG A 26 2.14 2.67 14.75
N SER A 27 2.48 1.40 14.98
CA SER A 27 1.87 0.26 14.30
C SER A 27 0.38 0.12 14.62
N GLU A 28 0.00 0.29 15.90
CA GLU A 28 -1.39 0.25 16.33
C GLU A 28 -2.19 1.41 15.71
N LEU A 29 -1.63 2.63 15.70
CA LEU A 29 -2.28 3.80 15.10
C LEU A 29 -2.52 3.60 13.60
N ILE A 30 -1.54 3.08 12.87
CA ILE A 30 -1.67 2.79 11.44
C ILE A 30 -2.77 1.74 11.21
N LEU A 31 -2.79 0.68 12.01
CA LEU A 31 -3.83 -0.35 11.93
C LEU A 31 -5.23 0.20 12.19
N ASP A 32 -5.37 1.15 13.10
CA ASP A 32 -6.66 1.79 13.38
C ASP A 32 -7.11 2.71 12.24
N ILE A 33 -6.18 3.46 11.62
CA ILE A 33 -6.47 4.25 10.42
C ILE A 33 -6.95 3.34 9.29
N PHE A 34 -6.27 2.21 9.07
CA PHE A 34 -6.68 1.25 8.05
C PHE A 34 -8.04 0.61 8.34
N ALA A 35 -8.34 0.31 9.61
CA ALA A 35 -9.65 -0.23 9.99
C ALA A 35 -10.80 0.73 9.66
N GLN A 36 -10.58 2.03 9.79
CA GLN A 36 -11.55 3.06 9.44
C GLN A 36 -11.70 3.22 7.91
N ARG A 37 -10.66 2.89 7.13
CA ARG A 37 -10.61 3.08 5.67
C ARG A 37 -11.02 1.84 4.87
N ALA A 38 -11.03 0.66 5.48
CA ALA A 38 -11.36 -0.59 4.82
C ALA A 38 -12.84 -0.62 4.37
N GLY A 39 -13.08 -0.27 3.11
CA GLY A 39 -14.40 -0.26 2.49
C GLY A 39 -14.82 -1.64 1.98
N SER A 40 -13.91 -2.38 1.37
CA SER A 40 -14.19 -3.70 0.81
C SER A 40 -14.15 -4.82 1.85
N ALA A 41 -14.80 -5.94 1.52
CA ALA A 41 -14.71 -7.15 2.35
C ALA A 41 -13.28 -7.68 2.42
N ALA A 42 -12.50 -7.56 1.33
CA ALA A 42 -11.11 -7.97 1.25
C ALA A 42 -10.22 -7.08 2.14
N GLY A 43 -10.37 -5.75 2.05
CA GLY A 43 -9.64 -4.80 2.90
C GLY A 43 -9.94 -5.02 4.37
N ARG A 44 -11.20 -5.19 4.77
CA ARG A 44 -11.58 -5.50 6.16
C ARG A 44 -10.94 -6.79 6.67
N LEU A 45 -10.93 -7.83 5.84
CA LEU A 45 -10.30 -9.11 6.19
C LEU A 45 -8.80 -8.95 6.43
N GLN A 46 -8.12 -8.20 5.56
CA GLN A 46 -6.68 -7.95 5.67
C GLN A 46 -6.33 -7.15 6.92
N VAL A 47 -7.09 -6.09 7.19
CA VAL A 47 -6.89 -5.25 8.39
C VAL A 47 -7.16 -6.04 9.66
N GLU A 48 -8.24 -6.84 9.71
CA GLU A 48 -8.53 -7.70 10.86
C GLU A 48 -7.41 -8.71 11.11
N LEU A 49 -6.87 -9.31 10.04
CA LEU A 49 -5.75 -10.24 10.14
C LEU A 49 -4.50 -9.56 10.72
N ALA A 50 -4.17 -8.37 10.23
CA ALA A 50 -3.04 -7.59 10.71
C ALA A 50 -3.21 -7.19 12.20
N GLN A 51 -4.40 -6.70 12.58
CA GLN A 51 -4.71 -6.36 13.97
C GLN A 51 -4.59 -7.56 14.92
N LEU A 52 -5.09 -8.73 14.51
CA LEU A 52 -4.99 -9.93 15.33
C LEU A 52 -3.55 -10.43 15.49
N ARG A 53 -2.75 -10.37 14.40
CA ARG A 53 -1.32 -10.70 14.45
C ARG A 53 -0.53 -9.73 15.33
N TYR A 54 -0.85 -8.46 15.29
CA TYR A 54 -0.25 -7.44 16.16
C TYR A 54 -0.63 -7.64 17.62
N ARG A 55 -1.89 -7.97 17.91
CA ARG A 55 -2.41 -8.18 19.28
C ARG A 55 -1.96 -9.49 19.91
N LEU A 56 -1.84 -10.57 19.14
CA LEU A 56 -1.55 -11.91 19.66
C LEU A 56 -0.29 -11.97 20.55
N PRO A 57 0.90 -11.44 20.16
CA PRO A 57 2.07 -11.44 21.04
C PRO A 57 1.91 -10.51 22.25
N ARG A 58 1.07 -9.46 22.15
CA ARG A 58 0.82 -8.50 23.23
C ARG A 58 -0.09 -9.03 24.32
N LEU A 59 -0.89 -10.05 24.06
CA LEU A 59 -1.69 -10.75 25.06
C LEU A 59 -0.84 -11.51 26.08
N LEU A 60 0.31 -12.03 25.68
CA LEU A 60 1.19 -12.87 26.52
C LEU A 60 1.71 -12.20 27.80
N GLY A 61 1.43 -10.94 28.00
CA GLY A 61 1.90 -10.22 29.17
C GLY A 61 0.85 -9.77 30.17
N ARG A 62 -0.43 -9.85 29.80
CA ARG A 62 -1.52 -9.39 30.68
C ARG A 62 -1.92 -10.45 31.75
N GLY A 63 -1.60 -11.73 31.52
CA GLY A 63 -1.94 -12.82 32.45
C GLY A 63 -1.25 -12.75 33.82
N ARG A 64 -0.03 -12.20 33.89
CA ARG A 64 0.70 -12.06 35.17
C ARG A 64 0.10 -11.03 36.14
N SER A 65 -0.64 -10.04 35.64
CA SER A 65 -1.31 -9.07 36.49
C SER A 65 -2.61 -9.60 37.10
N LEU A 66 -3.28 -10.53 36.42
CA LEU A 66 -4.51 -11.17 36.85
C LEU A 66 -4.24 -12.37 37.79
N SER A 67 -3.10 -13.04 37.69
CA SER A 67 -2.75 -14.17 38.57
C SER A 67 -2.22 -13.79 39.94
N ARG A 68 -1.88 -12.51 40.15
CA ARG A 68 -1.44 -12.03 41.49
C ARG A 68 -2.54 -11.93 42.56
N GLN A 69 -3.80 -12.06 42.16
CA GLN A 69 -4.94 -12.03 43.11
C GLN A 69 -5.40 -13.40 43.65
N GLY A 70 -4.78 -14.50 43.20
CA GLY A 70 -5.10 -15.84 43.69
C GLY A 70 -3.86 -16.52 44.28
N GLY A 71 -3.59 -16.35 45.57
CA GLY A 71 -2.47 -16.97 46.27
C GLY A 71 -2.63 -18.50 46.37
N GLY A 72 -1.57 -19.22 46.01
CA GLY A 72 -1.45 -20.67 46.21
C GLY A 72 -0.37 -21.27 45.31
N ILE A 73 0.62 -21.92 45.90
CA ILE A 73 1.68 -22.63 45.21
C ILE A 73 1.05 -23.82 44.47
N GLY A 74 1.00 -23.82 43.16
CA GLY A 74 0.64 -25.00 42.33
C GLY A 74 -0.71 -24.99 41.61
N THR A 75 -1.57 -23.97 41.79
CA THR A 75 -2.84 -23.86 41.05
C THR A 75 -2.69 -22.88 39.90
N ARG A 76 -2.94 -23.33 38.67
CA ARG A 76 -3.14 -22.45 37.51
C ARG A 76 -4.30 -21.51 37.83
N GLY A 77 -3.98 -20.24 38.07
CA GLY A 77 -5.00 -19.24 38.42
C GLY A 77 -5.99 -19.04 37.28
N PRO A 78 -7.24 -18.61 37.55
CA PRO A 78 -8.29 -18.38 36.54
C PRO A 78 -7.87 -17.40 35.42
N GLY A 79 -6.89 -16.54 35.68
CA GLY A 79 -6.34 -15.63 34.70
C GLY A 79 -5.47 -16.30 33.60
N GLU A 80 -4.75 -17.37 33.93
CA GLU A 80 -3.98 -18.15 32.94
C GLU A 80 -4.91 -18.92 31.99
N THR A 81 -5.94 -19.55 32.49
CA THR A 81 -6.91 -20.29 31.66
C THR A 81 -7.73 -19.36 30.77
N GLN A 82 -8.09 -18.17 31.18
CA GLN A 82 -8.79 -17.21 30.37
C GLN A 82 -7.87 -16.68 29.23
N LEU A 83 -6.64 -16.31 29.56
CA LEU A 83 -5.65 -15.88 28.57
C LEU A 83 -5.38 -16.96 27.50
N GLU A 84 -5.31 -18.20 27.91
CA GLU A 84 -5.11 -19.31 26.99
C GLU A 84 -6.31 -19.54 26.06
N LYS A 85 -7.53 -19.40 26.60
CA LYS A 85 -8.77 -19.42 25.80
C LYS A 85 -8.80 -18.28 24.77
N ASP A 86 -8.46 -17.06 25.19
CA ASP A 86 -8.43 -15.89 24.32
C ASP A 86 -7.38 -16.06 23.22
N ARG A 87 -6.18 -16.55 23.57
CA ARG A 87 -5.14 -16.87 22.59
C ARG A 87 -5.60 -17.90 21.55
N ARG A 88 -6.22 -18.99 22.01
CA ARG A 88 -6.76 -20.04 21.11
C ARG A 88 -7.86 -19.49 20.21
N ALA A 89 -8.74 -18.62 20.74
CA ALA A 89 -9.80 -18.00 19.97
C ALA A 89 -9.21 -17.11 18.86
N ILE A 90 -8.22 -16.28 19.18
CA ILE A 90 -7.53 -15.42 18.21
C ILE A 90 -6.78 -16.26 17.18
N SER A 91 -6.05 -17.30 17.57
CA SER A 91 -5.34 -18.17 16.63
C SER A 91 -6.30 -18.84 15.65
N ARG A 92 -7.43 -19.37 16.13
CA ARG A 92 -8.49 -19.93 15.26
C ARG A 92 -9.08 -18.89 14.30
N ARG A 93 -9.22 -17.64 14.76
CA ARG A 93 -9.71 -16.53 13.92
C ARG A 93 -8.72 -16.21 12.83
N ILE A 94 -7.42 -16.11 13.15
CA ILE A 94 -6.33 -15.92 12.17
C ILE A 94 -6.35 -17.04 11.12
N GLU A 95 -6.44 -18.31 11.52
CA GLU A 95 -6.49 -19.45 10.58
C GLU A 95 -7.70 -19.37 9.64
N ARG A 96 -8.86 -18.92 10.15
CA ARG A 96 -10.05 -18.72 9.32
C ARG A 96 -9.82 -17.60 8.30
N LEU A 97 -9.34 -16.45 8.76
CA LEU A 97 -9.07 -15.32 7.88
C LEU A 97 -8.04 -15.63 6.80
N LEU A 98 -7.01 -16.41 7.12
CA LEU A 98 -6.03 -16.90 6.13
C LEU A 98 -6.65 -17.81 5.07
N ARG A 99 -7.62 -18.64 5.44
CA ARG A 99 -8.36 -19.47 4.45
C ARG A 99 -9.22 -18.60 3.55
N ASP A 100 -9.93 -17.65 4.13
CA ASP A 100 -10.79 -16.72 3.38
C ASP A 100 -9.95 -15.86 2.42
N GLN A 101 -8.77 -15.39 2.85
CA GLN A 101 -7.81 -14.66 2.03
C GLN A 101 -7.35 -15.48 0.81
N ARG A 102 -6.98 -16.75 1.02
CA ARG A 102 -6.56 -17.64 -0.08
C ARG A 102 -7.68 -17.86 -1.09
N GLN A 103 -8.94 -17.98 -0.64
CA GLN A 103 -10.09 -18.11 -1.55
C GLN A 103 -10.30 -16.85 -2.38
N LEU A 104 -10.18 -15.67 -1.76
CA LEU A 104 -10.27 -14.38 -2.47
C LEU A 104 -9.14 -14.22 -3.50
N GLN A 105 -7.90 -14.61 -3.15
CA GLN A 105 -6.77 -14.58 -4.08
C GLN A 105 -6.99 -15.51 -5.27
N ALA A 106 -7.44 -16.74 -5.04
CA ALA A 106 -7.75 -17.68 -6.11
C ALA A 106 -8.87 -17.18 -7.05
N HIS A 107 -9.90 -16.52 -6.49
CA HIS A 107 -10.95 -15.91 -7.27
C HIS A 107 -10.43 -14.74 -8.13
N ARG A 108 -9.61 -13.86 -7.54
CA ARG A 108 -8.98 -12.73 -8.26
C ARG A 108 -8.05 -13.22 -9.37
N SER A 109 -7.26 -14.28 -9.13
CA SER A 109 -6.38 -14.87 -10.15
C SER A 109 -7.18 -15.34 -11.36
N ARG A 110 -8.30 -16.05 -11.17
CA ARG A 110 -9.18 -16.48 -12.26
C ARG A 110 -9.75 -15.32 -13.06
N LEU A 111 -10.18 -14.25 -12.38
CA LEU A 111 -10.69 -13.05 -13.06
C LEU A 111 -9.59 -12.33 -13.84
N ARG A 112 -8.33 -12.37 -13.37
CA ARG A 112 -7.17 -11.81 -14.08
C ARG A 112 -6.87 -12.59 -15.35
N ASP A 113 -6.91 -13.92 -15.30
CA ASP A 113 -6.69 -14.77 -16.47
C ASP A 113 -7.69 -14.49 -17.61
N GLN A 114 -8.93 -14.14 -17.27
CA GLN A 114 -9.95 -13.74 -18.25
C GLN A 114 -9.69 -12.38 -18.90
N ARG A 115 -8.79 -11.57 -18.35
CA ARG A 115 -8.43 -10.23 -18.87
C ARG A 115 -7.10 -10.24 -19.63
N ARG A 116 -6.58 -11.41 -20.01
CA ARG A 116 -5.36 -11.56 -20.84
C ARG A 116 -5.54 -10.81 -22.16
N GLY A 117 -4.56 -9.99 -22.50
CA GLY A 117 -4.57 -9.17 -23.72
C GLY A 117 -4.84 -7.68 -23.53
N CYS A 118 -5.02 -7.22 -22.26
CA CYS A 118 -5.09 -5.80 -21.96
C CYS A 118 -3.92 -5.44 -21.03
N PRO A 119 -2.99 -4.57 -21.44
CA PRO A 119 -1.85 -4.16 -20.62
C PRO A 119 -2.32 -3.61 -19.26
N ARG A 120 -1.58 -3.92 -18.21
CA ARG A 120 -1.87 -3.54 -16.83
C ARG A 120 -0.80 -2.59 -16.32
N VAL A 121 -1.23 -1.44 -15.88
CA VAL A 121 -0.39 -0.41 -15.29
C VAL A 121 -0.84 -0.18 -13.85
N ALA A 122 0.10 -0.18 -12.90
CA ALA A 122 -0.22 0.15 -11.52
C ALA A 122 0.45 1.45 -11.08
N LEU A 123 -0.31 2.28 -10.36
CA LEU A 123 0.19 3.47 -9.69
C LEU A 123 0.70 3.06 -8.31
N VAL A 124 1.98 3.17 -8.09
CA VAL A 124 2.64 2.93 -6.80
C VAL A 124 3.31 4.22 -6.33
N GLY A 125 3.61 4.33 -5.05
CA GLY A 125 4.26 5.52 -4.53
C GLY A 125 3.88 5.78 -3.08
N TYR A 126 4.52 6.77 -2.49
CA TYR A 126 4.29 7.12 -1.10
C TYR A 126 2.84 7.55 -0.85
N THR A 127 2.38 7.46 0.41
CA THR A 127 1.04 7.97 0.75
C THR A 127 0.96 9.46 0.43
N ASN A 128 -0.18 9.92 -0.07
CA ASN A 128 -0.43 11.30 -0.47
C ASN A 128 0.39 11.82 -1.68
N ALA A 129 1.13 10.99 -2.40
CA ALA A 129 1.86 11.40 -3.62
C ALA A 129 0.95 11.78 -4.80
N GLY A 130 -0.37 11.62 -4.66
CA GLY A 130 -1.35 12.00 -5.68
C GLY A 130 -1.75 10.89 -6.65
N LYS A 131 -1.53 9.61 -6.31
CA LYS A 131 -1.91 8.44 -7.14
C LYS A 131 -3.38 8.43 -7.53
N SER A 132 -4.28 8.57 -6.56
CA SER A 132 -5.74 8.60 -6.80
C SER A 132 -6.16 9.84 -7.61
N SER A 133 -5.49 10.97 -7.40
CA SER A 133 -5.69 12.18 -8.21
C SER A 133 -5.29 11.95 -9.66
N LEU A 134 -4.16 11.28 -9.88
CA LEU A 134 -3.67 10.92 -11.22
C LEU A 134 -4.61 9.93 -11.91
N LEU A 135 -5.08 8.89 -11.19
CA LEU A 135 -6.08 7.97 -11.72
C LEU A 135 -7.34 8.72 -12.18
N ASN A 136 -7.84 9.63 -11.34
CA ASN A 136 -9.04 10.43 -11.65
C ASN A 136 -8.81 11.36 -12.85
N ALA A 137 -7.63 11.98 -12.96
CA ALA A 137 -7.27 12.87 -14.05
C ALA A 137 -7.17 12.13 -15.40
N LEU A 138 -6.61 10.91 -15.41
CA LEU A 138 -6.45 10.11 -16.61
C LEU A 138 -7.75 9.43 -17.06
N CYS A 139 -8.52 8.86 -16.13
CA CYS A 139 -9.69 8.06 -16.47
C CYS A 139 -10.99 8.86 -16.65
N GLY A 140 -10.95 10.22 -16.51
CA GLY A 140 -12.08 11.13 -16.79
C GLY A 140 -13.26 11.02 -15.81
N LYS A 141 -14.15 11.84 -15.90
CA LYS A 141 -14.81 12.82 -15.04
C LYS A 141 -16.27 12.54 -14.67
N ARG A 142 -16.74 11.37 -14.60
CA ARG A 142 -18.05 11.22 -13.97
C ARG A 142 -17.84 11.30 -12.45
N GLU A 143 -18.43 12.32 -11.83
CA GLU A 143 -18.35 12.58 -10.38
C GLU A 143 -18.68 11.34 -9.53
N ARG A 144 -19.58 10.49 -10.01
CA ARG A 144 -19.98 9.23 -9.35
C ARG A 144 -18.87 8.17 -9.32
N ASP A 145 -17.86 8.29 -10.18
CA ASP A 145 -16.80 7.29 -10.34
C ASP A 145 -15.45 7.78 -9.80
N ARG A 146 -15.39 8.97 -9.18
CA ARG A 146 -14.15 9.48 -8.63
C ARG A 146 -13.72 8.65 -7.41
N VAL A 147 -12.48 8.18 -7.43
CA VAL A 147 -11.83 7.69 -6.21
C VAL A 147 -11.68 8.88 -5.27
N LEU A 148 -11.98 8.69 -3.98
CA LEU A 148 -11.79 9.71 -2.96
C LEU A 148 -10.30 10.13 -2.92
N ALA A 149 -10.00 11.21 -3.62
CA ALA A 149 -8.69 11.86 -3.53
C ALA A 149 -8.77 12.86 -2.37
N GLU A 150 -8.67 12.37 -1.15
CA GLU A 150 -8.60 13.22 0.04
C GLU A 150 -7.13 13.44 0.42
N ASN A 151 -6.83 14.63 0.91
CA ASN A 151 -5.51 14.96 1.45
C ASN A 151 -5.34 14.30 2.85
N LYS A 152 -5.49 12.98 2.91
CA LYS A 152 -5.45 12.18 4.13
C LYS A 152 -4.57 10.96 3.90
N LEU A 153 -3.84 10.57 4.93
CA LEU A 153 -3.04 9.35 4.93
C LEU A 153 -3.91 8.14 4.60
N PHE A 154 -3.46 7.30 3.68
CA PHE A 154 -4.13 6.08 3.24
C PHE A 154 -5.56 6.32 2.75
N ALA A 155 -5.75 7.31 1.89
CA ALA A 155 -7.05 7.57 1.26
C ALA A 155 -7.54 6.34 0.47
N THR A 156 -6.63 5.61 -0.16
CA THR A 156 -6.91 4.36 -0.88
C THR A 156 -6.30 3.19 -0.12
N LEU A 157 -7.15 2.28 0.37
CA LEU A 157 -6.75 1.01 0.96
C LEU A 157 -7.04 -0.16 0.01
N ASP A 158 -8.20 -0.11 -0.64
CA ASP A 158 -8.62 -1.11 -1.61
C ASP A 158 -8.15 -0.69 -3.01
N PRO A 159 -7.43 -1.56 -3.76
CA PRO A 159 -7.02 -1.24 -5.12
C PRO A 159 -8.23 -0.92 -5.99
N THR A 160 -8.12 0.15 -6.75
CA THR A 160 -9.15 0.54 -7.69
C THR A 160 -8.63 0.46 -9.11
N THR A 161 -9.15 -0.51 -9.89
CA THR A 161 -8.77 -0.69 -11.30
C THR A 161 -9.79 -0.03 -12.21
N ARG A 162 -9.30 0.76 -13.18
CA ARG A 162 -10.10 1.42 -14.21
C ARG A 162 -9.56 1.15 -15.59
N LYS A 163 -10.46 1.20 -16.58
CA LYS A 163 -10.10 1.16 -17.99
C LYS A 163 -9.69 2.57 -18.43
N LEU A 164 -8.51 2.67 -19.02
CA LEU A 164 -8.02 3.87 -19.67
C LEU A 164 -7.94 3.63 -21.17
N ASP A 165 -8.67 4.42 -21.93
CA ASP A 165 -8.63 4.41 -23.39
C ASP A 165 -7.65 5.51 -23.86
N LEU A 166 -6.51 5.10 -24.42
CA LEU A 166 -5.49 5.99 -24.96
C LEU A 166 -5.87 6.41 -26.37
N PRO A 167 -5.99 7.70 -26.68
CA PRO A 167 -6.28 8.16 -28.02
C PRO A 167 -5.21 7.72 -29.01
N CYS A 168 -5.63 7.15 -30.15
CA CYS A 168 -4.74 6.81 -31.27
C CYS A 168 -5.19 7.60 -32.51
N PRO A 169 -4.37 8.51 -33.07
CA PRO A 169 -4.72 9.25 -34.28
C PRO A 169 -4.96 8.29 -35.45
N GLY A 170 -6.16 8.32 -36.02
CA GLY A 170 -6.52 7.51 -37.19
C GLY A 170 -6.84 6.04 -36.92
N ASP A 171 -6.83 5.59 -35.66
CA ASP A 171 -7.10 4.19 -35.30
C ASP A 171 -8.03 4.11 -34.07
N ARG A 172 -8.43 2.88 -33.72
CA ARG A 172 -9.23 2.64 -32.50
C ARG A 172 -8.41 2.95 -31.25
N PRO A 173 -9.03 3.54 -30.20
CA PRO A 173 -8.36 3.78 -28.93
C PRO A 173 -7.76 2.48 -28.38
N GLN A 174 -6.52 2.56 -27.94
CA GLN A 174 -5.83 1.46 -27.29
C GLN A 174 -6.18 1.44 -25.81
N ARG A 175 -6.57 0.29 -25.28
CA ARG A 175 -7.09 0.15 -23.92
C ARG A 175 -6.09 -0.50 -23.01
N LEU A 176 -5.88 0.09 -21.83
CA LEU A 176 -5.15 -0.51 -20.72
C LEU A 176 -5.98 -0.52 -19.43
N LEU A 177 -5.54 -1.30 -18.46
CA LEU A 177 -6.07 -1.29 -17.10
C LEU A 177 -5.11 -0.50 -16.21
N LEU A 178 -5.62 0.57 -15.59
CA LEU A 178 -4.88 1.40 -14.65
C LEU A 178 -5.40 1.14 -13.24
N THR A 179 -4.49 0.73 -12.33
CA THR A 179 -4.83 0.38 -10.93
C THR A 179 -4.18 1.38 -9.99
N ASP A 180 -4.98 2.02 -9.15
CA ASP A 180 -4.52 2.78 -7.99
C ASP A 180 -4.30 1.83 -6.82
N THR A 181 -3.15 1.93 -6.15
CA THR A 181 -2.78 1.05 -5.04
C THR A 181 -2.67 1.80 -3.73
N VAL A 182 -2.58 1.05 -2.63
CA VAL A 182 -2.31 1.63 -1.31
C VAL A 182 -1.00 2.40 -1.31
N GLY A 183 -0.98 3.56 -0.65
CA GLY A 183 0.24 4.35 -0.51
C GLY A 183 1.23 3.72 0.47
N PHE A 184 2.51 3.74 0.14
CA PHE A 184 3.57 3.33 1.03
C PHE A 184 3.86 4.40 2.10
N ILE A 185 4.42 3.97 3.20
CA ILE A 185 4.96 4.82 4.26
C ILE A 185 6.34 4.29 4.68
N ARG A 186 7.13 5.15 5.28
CA ARG A 186 8.39 4.75 5.91
C ARG A 186 8.12 3.76 7.06
N ASP A 187 8.98 2.75 7.19
CA ASP A 187 8.92 1.75 8.27
C ASP A 187 7.54 1.09 8.41
N LEU A 188 7.04 0.53 7.29
CA LEU A 188 5.78 -0.20 7.30
C LEU A 188 5.89 -1.42 8.22
N PRO A 189 5.05 -1.56 9.26
CA PRO A 189 5.15 -2.70 10.18
C PRO A 189 5.05 -4.04 9.46
N ALA A 190 5.91 -5.00 9.80
CA ALA A 190 5.95 -6.31 9.17
C ALA A 190 4.59 -7.05 9.12
N PRO A 191 3.74 -7.02 10.17
CA PRO A 191 2.40 -7.61 10.11
C PRO A 191 1.49 -6.95 9.06
N LEU A 192 1.71 -5.65 8.78
CA LEU A 192 0.99 -4.93 7.72
C LEU A 192 1.48 -5.30 6.33
N VAL A 193 2.79 -5.35 6.11
CA VAL A 193 3.38 -5.77 4.84
C VAL A 193 2.82 -7.14 4.43
N GLU A 194 2.79 -8.09 5.36
CA GLU A 194 2.27 -9.43 5.10
C GLU A 194 0.76 -9.44 4.82
N ALA A 195 -0.03 -8.66 5.58
CA ALA A 195 -1.46 -8.56 5.37
C ALA A 195 -1.80 -7.89 4.03
N PHE A 196 -1.04 -6.85 3.64
CA PHE A 196 -1.25 -6.10 2.39
C PHE A 196 -0.56 -6.71 1.18
N ARG A 197 0.28 -7.74 1.36
CA ARG A 197 0.95 -8.42 0.25
C ARG A 197 -0.04 -8.81 -0.86
N ALA A 198 -1.22 -9.30 -0.48
CA ALA A 198 -2.28 -9.66 -1.44
C ALA A 198 -2.88 -8.45 -2.20
N THR A 199 -2.81 -7.26 -1.63
CA THR A 199 -3.24 -6.01 -2.29
C THR A 199 -2.13 -5.47 -3.17
N LEU A 200 -0.89 -5.62 -2.74
CA LEU A 200 0.31 -5.27 -3.50
C LEU A 200 0.57 -6.23 -4.65
N GLU A 201 0.10 -7.49 -4.57
CA GLU A 201 0.15 -8.46 -5.68
C GLU A 201 -0.51 -7.92 -6.96
N GLU A 202 -1.54 -7.07 -6.86
CA GLU A 202 -2.13 -6.40 -8.02
C GLU A 202 -1.15 -5.40 -8.68
N ALA A 203 -0.27 -4.78 -7.88
CA ALA A 203 0.82 -3.97 -8.40
C ALA A 203 1.95 -4.84 -8.96
N LEU A 204 2.32 -5.92 -8.27
CA LEU A 204 3.39 -6.83 -8.70
C LEU A 204 3.06 -7.56 -9.99
N ASP A 205 1.78 -7.84 -10.24
CA ASP A 205 1.28 -8.46 -11.48
C ASP A 205 1.08 -7.47 -12.65
N ALA A 206 1.41 -6.19 -12.47
CA ALA A 206 1.34 -5.20 -13.54
C ALA A 206 2.49 -5.35 -14.53
N ASP A 207 2.22 -5.02 -15.79
CA ASP A 207 3.23 -5.02 -16.85
C ASP A 207 4.15 -3.79 -16.73
N LEU A 208 3.64 -2.71 -16.09
CA LEU A 208 4.34 -1.45 -15.86
C LEU A 208 3.92 -0.84 -14.52
N LEU A 209 4.90 -0.33 -13.76
CA LEU A 209 4.69 0.44 -12.54
C LEU A 209 4.98 1.92 -12.80
N LEU A 210 4.02 2.79 -12.52
CA LEU A 210 4.20 4.22 -12.44
C LEU A 210 4.47 4.61 -10.99
N VAL A 211 5.72 4.94 -10.68
CA VAL A 211 6.15 5.36 -9.33
C VAL A 211 5.87 6.84 -9.17
N VAL A 212 4.76 7.17 -8.54
CA VAL A 212 4.28 8.54 -8.37
C VAL A 212 4.98 9.18 -7.15
N VAL A 213 5.62 10.31 -7.37
CA VAL A 213 6.36 11.10 -6.38
C VAL A 213 5.76 12.49 -6.26
N ASP A 214 5.61 12.99 -5.03
CA ASP A 214 5.20 14.36 -4.74
C ASP A 214 6.43 15.27 -4.68
N LEU A 215 6.64 16.10 -5.70
CA LEU A 215 7.78 17.02 -5.74
C LEU A 215 7.64 18.22 -4.79
N ALA A 216 6.46 18.48 -4.27
CA ALA A 216 6.24 19.52 -3.28
C ALA A 216 6.66 19.10 -1.86
N ASP A 217 6.93 17.81 -1.64
CA ASP A 217 7.44 17.29 -0.38
C ASP A 217 8.97 17.31 -0.39
N PRO A 218 9.65 18.00 0.54
CA PRO A 218 11.11 18.08 0.56
C PRO A 218 11.80 16.72 0.78
N ASP A 219 11.12 15.72 1.36
CA ASP A 219 11.64 14.36 1.58
C ASP A 219 11.35 13.40 0.41
N TRP A 220 10.95 13.91 -0.76
CA TRP A 220 10.63 13.09 -1.92
C TRP A 220 11.75 12.10 -2.32
N PRO A 221 13.07 12.41 -2.20
CA PRO A 221 14.10 11.45 -2.54
C PRO A 221 14.08 10.23 -1.59
N GLY A 222 13.94 10.45 -0.28
CA GLY A 222 13.82 9.38 0.71
C GLY A 222 12.54 8.56 0.55
N GLN A 223 11.46 9.20 0.12
CA GLN A 223 10.22 8.50 -0.21
C GLN A 223 10.38 7.62 -1.45
N LEU A 224 11.03 8.11 -2.50
CA LEU A 224 11.30 7.36 -3.73
C LEU A 224 12.17 6.13 -3.44
N GLU A 225 13.26 6.31 -2.69
CA GLU A 225 14.13 5.21 -2.25
C GLU A 225 13.34 4.15 -1.45
N THR A 226 12.46 4.59 -0.53
CA THR A 226 11.61 3.69 0.25
C THR A 226 10.69 2.86 -0.65
N VAL A 227 10.10 3.48 -1.68
CA VAL A 227 9.22 2.80 -2.64
C VAL A 227 10.01 1.76 -3.44
N HIS A 228 11.18 2.12 -3.96
CA HIS A 228 12.03 1.20 -4.74
C HIS A 228 12.44 0.00 -3.89
N ARG A 229 12.94 0.22 -2.67
CA ARG A 229 13.33 -0.83 -1.73
C ARG A 229 12.17 -1.80 -1.44
N LEU A 230 10.98 -1.28 -1.15
CA LEU A 230 9.80 -2.12 -0.89
C LEU A 230 9.38 -2.94 -2.12
N LEU A 231 9.48 -2.38 -3.33
CA LEU A 231 9.18 -3.12 -4.57
C LEU A 231 10.22 -4.22 -4.81
N ASP A 232 11.49 -3.99 -4.47
CA ASP A 232 12.56 -4.98 -4.54
C ASP A 232 12.36 -6.11 -3.52
N ASP A 233 12.05 -5.76 -2.27
CA ASP A 233 11.74 -6.72 -1.19
C ASP A 233 10.52 -7.59 -1.52
N LEU A 234 9.57 -7.07 -2.28
CA LEU A 234 8.40 -7.79 -2.77
C LEU A 234 8.71 -8.64 -4.02
N GLY A 235 9.90 -8.51 -4.60
CA GLY A 235 10.34 -9.27 -5.78
C GLY A 235 9.70 -8.79 -7.09
N SER A 236 9.37 -7.51 -7.21
CA SER A 236 8.80 -6.95 -8.43
C SER A 236 9.82 -6.88 -9.56
N THR A 237 9.50 -7.50 -10.68
CA THR A 237 10.29 -7.45 -11.93
C THR A 237 9.67 -6.55 -13.00
N ALA A 238 8.53 -5.91 -12.71
CA ALA A 238 7.86 -5.02 -13.65
C ALA A 238 8.71 -3.78 -13.97
N LEU A 239 8.62 -3.32 -15.21
CA LEU A 239 9.24 -2.06 -15.62
C LEU A 239 8.72 -0.92 -14.74
N ARG A 240 9.61 -0.06 -14.25
CA ARG A 240 9.28 1.09 -13.41
C ARG A 240 9.54 2.38 -14.17
N ARG A 241 8.62 3.34 -14.04
CA ARG A 241 8.80 4.70 -14.54
C ARG A 241 8.39 5.69 -13.46
N VAL A 242 9.28 6.60 -13.12
CA VAL A 242 9.00 7.66 -12.15
C VAL A 242 8.10 8.71 -12.78
N VAL A 243 7.08 9.10 -12.04
CA VAL A 243 6.12 10.15 -12.38
C VAL A 243 6.22 11.23 -11.31
N ALA A 244 6.90 12.31 -11.65
CA ALA A 244 7.11 13.48 -10.82
C ALA A 244 5.85 14.35 -10.85
N ASN A 245 5.02 14.23 -9.82
CA ASN A 245 3.73 14.92 -9.69
C ASN A 245 3.87 16.22 -8.89
N GLN A 246 2.83 17.07 -8.97
CA GLN A 246 2.74 18.36 -8.28
C GLN A 246 3.80 19.39 -8.74
N ILE A 247 4.18 19.36 -10.01
CA ILE A 247 5.11 20.35 -10.60
C ILE A 247 4.59 21.78 -10.49
N ASP A 248 3.30 21.97 -10.26
CA ASP A 248 2.65 23.25 -10.04
C ASP A 248 2.92 23.85 -8.65
N ARG A 249 3.51 23.06 -7.73
CA ARG A 249 3.75 23.44 -6.34
C ARG A 249 5.20 23.23 -5.90
N CYS A 250 6.02 22.59 -6.72
CA CYS A 250 7.41 22.32 -6.39
C CYS A 250 8.33 23.50 -6.70
N GLU A 251 9.48 23.52 -6.05
CA GLU A 251 10.55 24.48 -6.31
C GLU A 251 11.39 24.04 -7.51
N ALA A 252 12.06 25.01 -8.17
CA ALA A 252 12.91 24.73 -9.35
C ALA A 252 14.07 23.77 -9.04
N GLU A 253 14.58 23.82 -7.81
CA GLU A 253 15.64 22.92 -7.31
C GLU A 253 15.18 21.46 -7.29
N ALA A 254 13.94 21.19 -6.87
CA ALA A 254 13.37 19.85 -6.88
C ALA A 254 13.26 19.28 -8.30
N LEU A 255 12.88 20.11 -9.28
CA LEU A 255 12.84 19.73 -10.70
C LEU A 255 14.24 19.35 -11.22
N ALA A 256 15.26 20.16 -10.93
CA ALA A 256 16.63 19.89 -11.33
C ALA A 256 17.14 18.58 -10.70
N HIS A 257 16.88 18.38 -9.41
CA HIS A 257 17.32 17.21 -8.67
C HIS A 257 16.67 15.91 -9.21
N VAL A 258 15.37 15.94 -9.58
CA VAL A 258 14.72 14.77 -10.21
C VAL A 258 15.36 14.47 -11.56
N HIS A 259 15.70 15.48 -12.36
CA HIS A 259 16.39 15.26 -13.65
C HIS A 259 17.74 14.56 -13.50
N GLU A 260 18.46 14.82 -12.40
CA GLU A 260 19.74 14.16 -12.11
C GLU A 260 19.55 12.71 -11.64
N LEU A 261 18.60 12.47 -10.74
CA LEU A 261 18.39 11.14 -10.16
C LEU A 261 17.62 10.20 -11.12
N GLU A 262 16.63 10.75 -11.81
CA GLU A 262 15.70 10.01 -12.69
C GLU A 262 15.56 10.75 -14.03
N PRO A 263 16.58 10.67 -14.94
CA PRO A 263 16.59 11.41 -16.21
C PRO A 263 15.37 11.14 -17.09
N ASP A 264 14.79 9.97 -16.95
CA ASP A 264 13.62 9.52 -17.70
C ASP A 264 12.28 9.82 -17.00
N ALA A 265 12.27 10.55 -15.91
CA ALA A 265 11.03 10.86 -15.17
C ALA A 265 10.03 11.63 -16.02
N LEU A 266 8.75 11.36 -15.81
CA LEU A 266 7.66 12.08 -16.46
C LEU A 266 7.10 13.12 -15.49
N PHE A 267 7.10 14.37 -15.92
CA PHE A 267 6.68 15.52 -15.10
C PHE A 267 5.23 15.89 -15.37
N LEU A 268 4.43 16.03 -14.30
CA LEU A 268 3.02 16.37 -14.45
C LEU A 268 2.43 17.04 -13.20
N SER A 269 1.26 17.67 -13.40
CA SER A 269 0.34 18.04 -12.33
C SER A 269 -1.00 17.34 -12.54
N ALA A 270 -1.32 16.37 -11.69
CA ALA A 270 -2.59 15.67 -11.74
C ALA A 270 -3.80 16.60 -11.51
N VAL A 271 -3.60 17.71 -10.79
CA VAL A 271 -4.65 18.70 -10.47
C VAL A 271 -4.89 19.66 -11.64
N ARG A 272 -3.81 20.20 -12.23
CA ARG A 272 -3.91 21.13 -13.35
C ARG A 272 -4.09 20.45 -14.70
N GLY A 273 -3.66 19.19 -14.83
CA GLY A 273 -3.67 18.47 -16.08
C GLY A 273 -2.42 18.63 -16.93
N ASP A 274 -1.42 19.40 -16.45
CA ASP A 274 -0.15 19.59 -17.13
C ASP A 274 0.59 18.24 -17.24
N GLY A 275 1.22 17.97 -18.37
CA GLY A 275 1.98 16.74 -18.60
C GLY A 275 1.14 15.46 -18.85
N LEU A 276 -0.18 15.44 -18.60
CA LEU A 276 -1.02 14.24 -18.75
C LEU A 276 -1.03 13.70 -20.18
N LYS A 277 -1.05 14.57 -21.18
CA LYS A 277 -0.99 14.16 -22.59
C LYS A 277 0.34 13.48 -22.91
N GLY A 278 1.44 14.00 -22.38
CA GLY A 278 2.77 13.39 -22.52
C GLY A 278 2.83 11.99 -21.91
N LEU A 279 2.29 11.83 -20.69
CA LEU A 279 2.17 10.53 -20.04
C LEU A 279 1.33 9.55 -20.89
N GLN A 280 0.19 9.97 -21.43
CA GLN A 280 -0.65 9.11 -22.29
C GLN A 280 0.07 8.70 -23.58
N GLN A 281 0.81 9.61 -24.23
CA GLN A 281 1.61 9.31 -25.42
C GLN A 281 2.75 8.34 -25.09
N TRP A 282 3.45 8.55 -23.97
CA TRP A 282 4.51 7.67 -23.53
C TRP A 282 3.97 6.26 -23.22
N LEU A 283 2.85 6.14 -22.47
CA LEU A 283 2.19 4.86 -22.17
C LEU A 283 1.82 4.11 -23.45
N ARG A 284 1.32 4.82 -24.46
CA ARG A 284 0.98 4.22 -25.76
C ARG A 284 2.22 3.65 -26.43
N GLY A 285 3.29 4.43 -26.55
CA GLY A 285 4.54 3.98 -27.15
C GLY A 285 5.14 2.79 -26.43
N GLN A 286 5.14 2.82 -25.08
CA GLN A 286 5.73 1.76 -24.27
C GLN A 286 4.97 0.44 -24.33
N LEU A 287 3.63 0.48 -24.36
CA LEU A 287 2.79 -0.72 -24.19
C LEU A 287 2.25 -1.29 -25.51
N PHE A 288 2.24 -0.50 -26.58
CA PHE A 288 1.56 -0.89 -27.82
C PHE A 288 2.41 -0.70 -29.09
N ASP A 289 3.61 -0.10 -28.97
CA ASP A 289 4.52 -0.03 -30.12
C ASP A 289 5.38 -1.30 -30.18
N PRO A 290 5.31 -2.09 -31.26
CA PRO A 290 6.06 -3.33 -31.40
C PRO A 290 7.60 -3.14 -31.41
N ARG A 291 8.09 -1.91 -31.47
CA ARG A 291 9.52 -1.59 -31.42
C ARG A 291 10.11 -1.51 -30.01
N SER A 292 9.29 -1.56 -28.97
CA SER A 292 9.76 -1.47 -27.58
C SER A 292 10.30 -2.79 -27.00
N GLU A 293 10.10 -3.93 -27.67
CA GLU A 293 10.58 -5.25 -27.21
C GLU A 293 12.06 -5.55 -27.56
N SER A 294 12.78 -4.67 -28.25
CA SER A 294 14.13 -4.94 -28.72
C SER A 294 15.21 -4.00 -28.17
N ALA A 295 15.29 -3.82 -26.87
CA ALA A 295 16.51 -3.35 -26.20
C ALA A 295 17.14 -4.53 -25.46
N PRO A 296 18.19 -5.20 -25.99
CA PRO A 296 18.92 -6.19 -25.22
C PRO A 296 19.67 -5.47 -24.11
N THR A 297 19.47 -5.94 -22.89
CA THR A 297 20.39 -5.70 -21.77
C THR A 297 21.77 -6.17 -22.19
N THR A 298 22.59 -5.28 -22.69
CA THR A 298 24.02 -5.54 -22.84
C THR A 298 24.63 -5.46 -21.45
N THR A 299 24.79 -6.62 -20.85
CA THR A 299 25.75 -6.86 -19.77
C THR A 299 27.11 -6.83 -20.41
N ASP A 300 27.94 -5.90 -20.00
CA ASP A 300 29.41 -5.98 -19.95
C ASP A 300 29.90 -5.40 -18.63
#